data_928e9a139a505abb6196110f7579d7be
#
_entry.id   928e9a139a505abb6196110f7579d7be
#
_cell.length_a   1.000
_cell.length_b   1.000
_cell.length_c   1.000
_cell.angle_alpha   90.00
_cell.angle_beta   90.00
_cell.angle_gamma   90.00
#
_symmetry.space_group_name_H-M   'P 1'
#
loop_
_entity.id
_entity.type
_entity.pdbx_description
1 polymer ?
#
loop_
_entity_poly.entity_id
_entity_poly.type
_entity_poly.pdbx_seq_one_letter_code
_entity_poly.pdbx_strand_id
1 'polypeptide(L)'
;MRPAVILFALTTPVKRVMIRREQVTVTEADSGFEDYRAPRGHADCLVSPRLADAHELIKFNRERAAAYPIEIASLRGPAREQLLRDAKRYTSAYRDVDFATSSSESIVMAGHQPTLFHPGVWFKNFALDRVGALTDSIAVNLVVDSDVAGPSTVRVPQRIESSGALGYEAVAYDRRGAGVPYEQALVHDRELFDAFDQNVTEAVAGVVADPMVNTLWRHARDAINRCGYAGCALAQARHRLEADLGLRTLEIPQSVVCRGEAFAAFAIQILCDLPRFHECYNTSAEFYRRAHGIRSKSHPVPNLGRDGDWYETPFWVYGNQSPKRRSVWVRMSAAGTVMEISDRDKRRRTIDAADSSSAADAFVALASPEFKIRSRALVTTMYARMILSDLFLHGIGGGKYDQLGDLISRSFWGIDSPKIMVVSSTVLLPGHEQMPIGEIEQTFRKLSRMRRDLEFQPERFSDRSDISADMVAAKRALLASIPPSGHRAEWHQQITDVNQRMSSRLTSVREELEAERVRLDGRRREAMIWNSREHSFSVYPLDYLTDAYQRMLGSSL
;
A
#
# COMPACT_ATOMS: atom_id res chain seq x y z
N MET A 1 38.02 35.69 22.82
CA MET A 1 37.36 36.35 21.69
C MET A 1 36.25 35.44 21.18
N ARG A 2 35.00 35.78 21.41
CA ARG A 2 33.83 35.07 20.90
C ARG A 2 33.42 35.71 19.57
N PRO A 3 33.09 34.95 18.52
CA PRO A 3 32.52 35.52 17.30
C PRO A 3 31.06 35.93 17.53
N ALA A 4 30.73 37.12 17.08
CA ALA A 4 29.41 37.71 17.13
C ALA A 4 28.49 37.02 16.11
N VAL A 5 27.32 36.55 16.58
CA VAL A 5 26.22 36.09 15.74
C VAL A 5 25.47 37.34 15.26
N ILE A 6 25.47 37.58 13.96
CA ILE A 6 24.65 38.60 13.33
C ILE A 6 23.24 38.02 13.14
N LEU A 7 22.33 38.46 14.00
CA LEU A 7 20.89 38.23 13.85
C LEU A 7 20.35 39.17 12.78
N PHE A 8 19.95 38.69 11.61
CA PHE A 8 19.09 39.46 10.72
C PHE A 8 17.64 39.30 11.18
N ALA A 9 17.16 40.31 11.91
CA ALA A 9 15.75 40.46 12.22
C ALA A 9 15.01 40.98 10.99
N LEU A 10 14.26 40.10 10.32
CA LEU A 10 13.24 40.52 9.36
C LEU A 10 11.92 40.76 10.12
N THR A 11 11.79 41.97 10.66
CA THR A 11 10.55 42.49 11.24
C THR A 11 9.76 43.20 10.15
N THR A 12 8.87 42.51 9.46
CA THR A 12 7.73 43.11 8.78
C THR A 12 6.48 42.33 9.19
N PRO A 13 5.49 42.95 9.85
CA PRO A 13 4.25 42.24 10.19
C PRO A 13 3.48 41.94 8.91
N VAL A 14 3.40 40.68 8.55
CA VAL A 14 2.55 40.23 7.45
C VAL A 14 1.10 40.44 7.88
N LYS A 15 0.52 41.56 7.47
CA LYS A 15 -0.92 41.77 7.55
C LYS A 15 -1.62 40.61 6.88
N ARG A 16 -2.59 40.01 7.59
CA ARG A 16 -3.50 38.98 7.14
C ARG A 16 -4.16 39.40 5.82
N VAL A 17 -3.50 39.17 4.70
CA VAL A 17 -4.12 39.28 3.38
C VAL A 17 -4.90 37.99 3.19
N MET A 18 -6.19 38.02 3.48
CA MET A 18 -7.13 37.01 2.98
C MET A 18 -7.15 37.15 1.46
N ILE A 19 -6.21 36.48 0.81
CA ILE A 19 -6.28 36.28 -0.64
C ILE A 19 -7.48 35.36 -0.83
N ARG A 20 -8.61 35.92 -1.30
CA ARG A 20 -9.68 35.12 -1.91
C ARG A 20 -9.07 34.45 -3.15
N ARG A 21 -8.48 33.27 -2.96
CA ARG A 21 -8.19 32.40 -4.10
C ARG A 21 -9.53 31.92 -4.61
N GLU A 22 -9.81 32.14 -5.88
CA GLU A 22 -10.97 31.57 -6.56
C GLU A 22 -10.98 30.07 -6.28
N GLN A 23 -12.13 29.54 -5.87
CA GLN A 23 -12.31 28.10 -5.70
C GLN A 23 -12.10 27.44 -7.06
N VAL A 24 -11.01 26.73 -7.22
CA VAL A 24 -10.80 25.84 -8.36
C VAL A 24 -11.79 24.69 -8.18
N THR A 25 -12.89 24.74 -8.91
CA THR A 25 -13.90 23.69 -8.89
C THR A 25 -13.32 22.47 -9.61
N VAL A 26 -13.29 21.31 -8.94
CA VAL A 26 -12.93 20.04 -9.56
C VAL A 26 -13.97 19.74 -10.64
N THR A 27 -13.56 19.68 -11.90
CA THR A 27 -14.43 19.47 -13.06
C THR A 27 -14.27 18.06 -13.63
N GLU A 28 -15.22 17.64 -14.49
CA GLU A 28 -15.12 16.36 -15.21
C GLU A 28 -13.86 16.27 -16.12
N ALA A 29 -13.28 17.39 -16.50
CA ALA A 29 -12.00 17.44 -17.23
C ALA A 29 -10.82 16.90 -16.38
N ASP A 30 -10.96 16.85 -15.05
CA ASP A 30 -9.99 16.27 -14.11
C ASP A 30 -10.08 14.73 -13.99
N SER A 31 -10.99 14.09 -14.73
CA SER A 31 -11.30 12.65 -14.64
C SER A 31 -10.31 11.71 -15.35
N GLY A 32 -9.17 12.19 -15.79
CA GLY A 32 -8.09 11.38 -16.40
C GLY A 32 -7.31 10.55 -15.36
N PHE A 33 -8.00 9.78 -14.49
CA PHE A 33 -7.34 8.91 -13.52
C PHE A 33 -6.67 7.72 -14.19
N GLU A 34 -5.45 7.42 -13.77
CA GLU A 34 -4.72 6.25 -14.23
C GLU A 34 -5.09 4.98 -13.46
N ASP A 35 -5.34 3.89 -14.18
CA ASP A 35 -5.63 2.56 -13.59
C ASP A 35 -4.39 1.66 -13.66
N TYR A 36 -3.66 1.59 -12.57
CA TYR A 36 -2.50 0.71 -12.45
C TYR A 36 -2.93 -0.72 -12.08
N ARG A 37 -2.38 -1.71 -12.78
CA ARG A 37 -2.67 -3.13 -12.53
C ARG A 37 -1.40 -3.91 -12.21
N ALA A 38 -1.51 -4.84 -11.26
CA ALA A 38 -0.42 -5.73 -10.94
C ALA A 38 -0.08 -6.62 -12.15
N PRO A 39 1.20 -6.77 -12.48
CA PRO A 39 1.63 -7.75 -13.46
C PRO A 39 1.24 -9.15 -13.00
N ARG A 40 0.98 -10.06 -13.94
CA ARG A 40 0.46 -11.40 -13.63
C ARG A 40 1.49 -12.51 -13.83
N GLY A 41 2.43 -12.32 -14.75
CA GLY A 41 3.46 -13.31 -15.04
C GLY A 41 4.57 -13.30 -13.98
N HIS A 42 5.26 -14.44 -13.86
CA HIS A 42 6.48 -14.52 -13.05
C HIS A 42 7.58 -13.61 -13.64
N ALA A 43 8.25 -12.87 -12.77
CA ALA A 43 9.27 -11.88 -13.13
C ALA A 43 8.79 -10.78 -14.09
N ASP A 44 7.47 -10.51 -14.11
CA ASP A 44 6.92 -9.32 -14.75
C ASP A 44 6.94 -8.12 -13.79
N CYS A 45 7.17 -6.93 -14.32
CA CYS A 45 7.10 -5.69 -13.54
C CYS A 45 6.20 -4.63 -14.19
N LEU A 46 5.71 -3.74 -13.35
CA LEU A 46 5.12 -2.46 -13.71
C LEU A 46 6.09 -1.37 -13.26
N VAL A 47 6.57 -0.58 -14.21
CA VAL A 47 7.31 0.67 -13.95
C VAL A 47 6.71 1.72 -14.86
N SER A 48 5.97 2.66 -14.30
CA SER A 48 5.24 3.68 -15.06
C SER A 48 5.40 5.06 -14.42
N PRO A 49 5.98 6.03 -15.14
CA PRO A 49 6.75 5.94 -16.39
C PRO A 49 8.01 5.05 -16.25
N ARG A 50 8.70 4.74 -17.37
CA ARG A 50 9.89 3.88 -17.36
C ARG A 50 11.03 4.50 -16.53
N LEU A 51 11.98 3.67 -16.09
CA LEU A 51 13.16 4.15 -15.35
C LEU A 51 13.99 5.14 -16.19
N ALA A 52 14.09 4.92 -17.49
CA ALA A 52 14.77 5.83 -18.41
C ALA A 52 14.18 7.26 -18.40
N ASP A 53 12.90 7.40 -18.11
CA ASP A 53 12.20 8.69 -18.09
C ASP A 53 12.39 9.45 -16.76
N ALA A 54 13.08 8.87 -15.77
CA ALA A 54 13.20 9.42 -14.41
C ALA A 54 13.86 10.82 -14.40
N HIS A 55 14.87 11.04 -15.23
CA HIS A 55 15.56 12.34 -15.32
C HIS A 55 14.62 13.45 -15.79
N GLU A 56 13.85 13.19 -16.84
CA GLU A 56 12.88 14.16 -17.37
C GLU A 56 11.73 14.40 -16.37
N LEU A 57 11.31 13.37 -15.63
CA LEU A 57 10.31 13.51 -14.57
C LEU A 57 10.79 14.42 -13.44
N ILE A 58 12.02 14.25 -12.98
CA ILE A 58 12.64 15.10 -11.96
C ILE A 58 12.71 16.55 -12.43
N LYS A 59 13.19 16.77 -13.66
CA LYS A 59 13.25 18.10 -14.27
C LYS A 59 11.86 18.74 -14.32
N PHE A 60 10.87 18.04 -14.85
CA PHE A 60 9.49 18.51 -14.93
C PHE A 60 8.91 18.84 -13.54
N ASN A 61 9.15 18.00 -12.53
CA ASN A 61 8.66 18.23 -11.18
C ASN A 61 9.33 19.44 -10.51
N ARG A 62 10.61 19.68 -10.79
CA ARG A 62 11.34 20.86 -10.30
C ARG A 62 10.81 22.15 -10.93
N GLU A 63 10.54 22.13 -12.24
CA GLU A 63 9.92 23.26 -12.95
C GLU A 63 8.55 23.60 -12.35
N ARG A 64 7.73 22.60 -12.05
CA ARG A 64 6.45 22.78 -11.34
C ARG A 64 6.65 23.34 -9.94
N ALA A 65 7.60 22.83 -9.19
CA ALA A 65 7.88 23.28 -7.83
C ALA A 65 8.34 24.73 -7.75
N ALA A 66 8.99 25.24 -8.80
CA ALA A 66 9.39 26.65 -8.92
C ALA A 66 8.18 27.61 -9.03
N ALA A 67 7.03 27.09 -9.47
CA ALA A 67 5.78 27.85 -9.57
C ALA A 67 4.87 27.73 -8.34
N TYR A 68 5.31 27.07 -7.27
CA TYR A 68 4.50 26.94 -6.06
C TYR A 68 4.29 28.27 -5.35
N PRO A 69 3.15 28.47 -4.66
CA PRO A 69 2.95 29.58 -3.75
C PRO A 69 4.10 29.68 -2.74
N ILE A 70 4.48 30.91 -2.40
CA ILE A 70 5.65 31.17 -1.55
C ILE A 70 5.58 30.44 -0.20
N GLU A 71 4.38 30.27 0.35
CA GLU A 71 4.11 29.59 1.62
C GLU A 71 4.49 28.09 1.57
N ILE A 72 4.46 27.48 0.39
CA ILE A 72 4.87 26.10 0.16
C ILE A 72 6.31 26.02 -0.35
N ALA A 73 6.67 26.88 -1.29
CA ALA A 73 8.01 26.92 -1.86
C ALA A 73 9.10 27.16 -0.80
N SER A 74 8.85 28.07 0.14
CA SER A 74 9.79 28.41 1.22
C SER A 74 10.08 27.25 2.20
N LEU A 75 9.18 26.26 2.29
CA LEU A 75 9.39 25.10 3.17
C LEU A 75 10.38 24.10 2.57
N ARG A 76 10.56 24.05 1.25
CA ARG A 76 11.32 23.00 0.57
C ARG A 76 12.79 22.95 1.00
N GLY A 77 13.48 24.07 1.01
CA GLY A 77 14.91 24.15 1.39
C GLY A 77 15.15 23.59 2.80
N PRO A 78 14.61 24.23 3.85
CA PRO A 78 14.79 23.77 5.24
C PRO A 78 14.32 22.34 5.48
N ALA A 79 13.18 21.93 4.88
CA ALA A 79 12.65 20.57 5.04
C ALA A 79 13.58 19.51 4.47
N ARG A 80 14.17 19.75 3.31
CA ARG A 80 15.08 18.83 2.62
C ARG A 80 16.42 18.71 3.34
N GLU A 81 16.97 19.82 3.81
CA GLU A 81 18.16 19.82 4.66
C GLU A 81 17.93 19.02 5.95
N GLN A 82 16.79 19.24 6.61
CA GLN A 82 16.43 18.49 7.81
C GLN A 82 16.23 17.00 7.50
N LEU A 83 15.51 16.66 6.41
CA LEU A 83 15.32 15.29 5.96
C LEU A 83 16.67 14.57 5.81
N LEU A 84 17.62 15.15 5.10
CA LEU A 84 18.92 14.53 4.83
C LEU A 84 19.76 14.38 6.10
N ARG A 85 19.78 15.39 6.98
CA ARG A 85 20.45 15.29 8.29
C ARG A 85 19.87 14.15 9.13
N ASP A 86 18.55 14.09 9.23
CA ASP A 86 17.85 13.12 10.06
C ASP A 86 17.92 11.71 9.46
N ALA A 87 17.79 11.56 8.14
CA ALA A 87 17.93 10.30 7.45
C ALA A 87 19.36 9.73 7.57
N LYS A 88 20.40 10.58 7.39
CA LYS A 88 21.79 10.16 7.62
C LYS A 88 22.00 9.73 9.06
N ARG A 89 21.56 10.50 10.03
CA ARG A 89 21.67 10.16 11.46
C ARG A 89 20.95 8.86 11.80
N TYR A 90 19.74 8.65 11.30
CA TYR A 90 18.98 7.43 11.54
C TYR A 90 19.66 6.23 10.91
N THR A 91 20.04 6.34 9.65
CA THR A 91 20.67 5.24 8.90
C THR A 91 22.05 4.87 9.45
N SER A 92 22.88 5.86 9.79
CA SER A 92 24.22 5.61 10.34
C SER A 92 24.23 4.92 11.71
N ALA A 93 23.08 4.87 12.39
CA ALA A 93 22.97 4.12 13.64
C ALA A 93 23.08 2.60 13.47
N TYR A 94 22.93 2.08 12.23
CA TYR A 94 22.92 0.64 11.98
C TYR A 94 23.57 0.20 10.66
N ARG A 95 23.97 1.13 9.76
CA ARG A 95 24.73 0.82 8.53
C ARG A 95 25.56 2.02 8.08
N ASP A 96 26.57 1.76 7.25
CA ASP A 96 27.41 2.80 6.67
C ASP A 96 26.63 3.67 5.67
N VAL A 97 26.96 4.96 5.62
CA VAL A 97 26.29 5.97 4.79
C VAL A 97 27.26 6.82 3.95
N ASP A 98 28.47 6.34 3.73
CA ASP A 98 29.55 7.06 3.00
C ASP A 98 29.12 7.47 1.59
N PHE A 99 28.19 6.70 0.99
CA PHE A 99 27.59 6.98 -0.31
C PHE A 99 26.70 8.22 -0.34
N ALA A 100 26.25 8.71 0.81
CA ALA A 100 25.30 9.83 0.89
C ALA A 100 26.00 11.21 0.81
N THR A 101 27.15 11.26 0.18
CA THR A 101 27.94 12.48 -0.06
C THR A 101 27.76 13.06 -1.46
N SER A 102 26.73 12.63 -2.19
CA SER A 102 26.40 13.17 -3.52
C SER A 102 26.34 14.70 -3.49
N SER A 103 26.93 15.32 -4.51
CA SER A 103 26.85 16.77 -4.74
C SER A 103 25.47 17.22 -5.22
N SER A 104 24.63 16.27 -5.58
CA SER A 104 23.28 16.54 -6.09
C SER A 104 22.33 17.00 -5.00
N GLU A 105 21.63 18.09 -5.29
CA GLU A 105 20.51 18.54 -4.46
C GLU A 105 19.23 17.74 -4.74
N SER A 106 19.26 16.75 -5.65
CA SER A 106 18.10 15.97 -6.03
C SER A 106 17.78 14.89 -5.00
N ILE A 107 16.51 14.76 -4.64
CA ILE A 107 16.02 13.74 -3.72
C ILE A 107 14.93 12.92 -4.40
N VAL A 108 15.11 11.60 -4.44
CA VAL A 108 14.07 10.66 -4.85
C VAL A 108 13.61 9.86 -3.64
N MET A 109 12.31 9.65 -3.50
CA MET A 109 11.75 8.99 -2.33
C MET A 109 10.81 7.85 -2.70
N ALA A 110 10.70 6.88 -1.80
CA ALA A 110 9.63 5.90 -1.75
C ALA A 110 9.20 5.71 -0.30
N GLY A 111 8.08 5.04 -0.06
CA GLY A 111 7.67 4.77 1.32
C GLY A 111 6.80 3.52 1.44
N HIS A 112 6.88 2.86 2.60
CA HIS A 112 6.04 1.75 2.98
C HIS A 112 6.05 1.50 4.49
N GLN A 113 5.04 0.76 5.00
CA GLN A 113 5.02 0.27 6.38
C GLN A 113 6.18 -0.71 6.62
N PRO A 114 6.71 -0.81 7.85
CA PRO A 114 7.77 -1.75 8.21
C PRO A 114 7.22 -3.16 8.43
N THR A 115 6.79 -3.82 7.36
CA THR A 115 6.22 -5.18 7.37
C THR A 115 7.05 -6.13 6.53
N LEU A 116 6.82 -7.43 6.69
CA LEU A 116 7.35 -8.47 5.81
C LEU A 116 6.43 -8.64 4.59
N PHE A 117 6.42 -7.64 3.74
CA PHE A 117 5.54 -7.52 2.57
C PHE A 117 5.91 -8.50 1.44
N HIS A 118 5.15 -8.49 0.35
CA HIS A 118 5.40 -9.34 -0.81
C HIS A 118 6.52 -8.77 -1.73
N PRO A 119 7.13 -9.60 -2.60
CA PRO A 119 8.23 -9.20 -3.48
C PRO A 119 7.98 -7.94 -4.31
N GLY A 120 6.75 -7.72 -4.79
CA GLY A 120 6.42 -6.54 -5.59
C GLY A 120 6.54 -5.21 -4.84
N VAL A 121 6.43 -5.21 -3.52
CA VAL A 121 6.72 -4.02 -2.69
C VAL A 121 8.22 -3.87 -2.48
N TRP A 122 8.95 -4.96 -2.26
CA TRP A 122 10.41 -4.92 -2.08
C TRP A 122 11.13 -4.48 -3.35
N PHE A 123 10.66 -4.90 -4.51
CA PHE A 123 11.16 -4.46 -5.82
C PHE A 123 11.23 -2.93 -5.95
N LYS A 124 10.29 -2.21 -5.34
CA LYS A 124 10.29 -0.73 -5.34
C LYS A 124 11.54 -0.14 -4.68
N ASN A 125 12.12 -0.79 -3.68
CA ASN A 125 13.35 -0.31 -3.02
C ASN A 125 14.56 -0.43 -3.96
N PHE A 126 14.63 -1.51 -4.75
CA PHE A 126 15.63 -1.68 -5.80
C PHE A 126 15.45 -0.66 -6.93
N ALA A 127 14.21 -0.40 -7.33
CA ALA A 127 13.93 0.65 -8.30
C ALA A 127 14.28 2.04 -7.78
N LEU A 128 14.04 2.32 -6.49
CA LEU A 128 14.42 3.58 -5.84
C LEU A 128 15.94 3.80 -5.90
N ASP A 129 16.72 2.79 -5.53
CA ASP A 129 18.19 2.82 -5.62
C ASP A 129 18.64 3.05 -7.07
N ARG A 130 18.05 2.30 -8.02
CA ARG A 130 18.36 2.43 -9.44
C ARG A 130 18.05 3.81 -10.00
N VAL A 131 16.90 4.41 -9.64
CA VAL A 131 16.55 5.79 -10.01
C VAL A 131 17.56 6.76 -9.42
N GLY A 132 17.91 6.61 -8.14
CA GLY A 132 18.94 7.43 -7.49
C GLY A 132 20.26 7.42 -8.26
N ALA A 133 20.73 6.22 -8.64
CA ALA A 133 21.96 6.05 -9.40
C ALA A 133 21.88 6.64 -10.82
N LEU A 134 20.75 6.46 -11.52
CA LEU A 134 20.56 6.97 -12.90
C LEU A 134 20.49 8.50 -12.96
N THR A 135 19.98 9.13 -11.89
CA THR A 135 19.68 10.57 -11.86
C THR A 135 20.63 11.37 -10.96
N ASP A 136 21.68 10.73 -10.43
CA ASP A 136 22.57 11.29 -9.42
C ASP A 136 21.80 11.93 -8.25
N SER A 137 20.75 11.25 -7.79
CA SER A 137 19.87 11.73 -6.73
C SER A 137 20.10 10.96 -5.43
N ILE A 138 19.91 11.63 -4.30
CA ILE A 138 19.90 10.95 -3.00
C ILE A 138 18.58 10.18 -2.86
N ALA A 139 18.68 8.87 -2.74
CA ALA A 139 17.54 7.99 -2.58
C ALA A 139 17.16 7.82 -1.10
N VAL A 140 15.92 8.13 -0.73
CA VAL A 140 15.44 8.07 0.67
C VAL A 140 14.18 7.22 0.77
N ASN A 141 14.20 6.20 1.61
CA ASN A 141 13.04 5.36 1.91
C ASN A 141 12.34 5.84 3.18
N LEU A 142 11.06 6.19 3.09
CA LEU A 142 10.23 6.63 4.20
C LEU A 142 9.56 5.41 4.85
N VAL A 143 9.89 5.11 6.09
CA VAL A 143 9.22 4.08 6.89
C VAL A 143 7.94 4.66 7.49
N VAL A 144 6.78 4.17 7.07
CA VAL A 144 5.47 4.58 7.59
C VAL A 144 5.20 3.86 8.92
N ASP A 145 5.86 4.30 9.97
CA ASP A 145 5.82 3.72 11.32
C ASP A 145 4.67 4.23 12.19
N SER A 146 3.94 5.23 11.72
CA SER A 146 2.72 5.73 12.36
C SER A 146 1.46 4.93 12.03
N ASP A 147 1.55 3.99 11.08
CA ASP A 147 0.43 3.11 10.77
C ASP A 147 0.27 2.01 11.81
N VAL A 148 -0.95 1.46 11.91
CA VAL A 148 -1.26 0.40 12.90
C VAL A 148 -0.55 -0.88 12.51
N ALA A 149 0.19 -1.44 13.46
CA ALA A 149 0.81 -2.74 13.29
C ALA A 149 -0.25 -3.82 13.04
N GLY A 150 -0.03 -4.58 11.97
CA GLY A 150 -0.82 -5.77 11.65
C GLY A 150 -0.54 -6.93 12.62
N PRO A 151 -1.09 -8.11 12.34
CA PRO A 151 -0.76 -9.31 13.09
C PRO A 151 0.76 -9.56 13.08
N SER A 152 1.32 -9.96 14.22
CA SER A 152 2.73 -10.31 14.36
C SER A 152 3.00 -11.72 13.80
N THR A 153 2.47 -12.01 12.61
CA THR A 153 2.57 -13.30 11.93
C THR A 153 2.89 -13.12 10.46
N VAL A 154 3.56 -14.10 9.88
CA VAL A 154 3.72 -14.25 8.44
C VAL A 154 2.99 -15.51 7.99
N ARG A 155 2.18 -15.38 6.96
CA ARG A 155 1.51 -16.51 6.33
C ARG A 155 2.46 -17.15 5.32
N VAL A 156 2.83 -18.41 5.58
CA VAL A 156 3.80 -19.15 4.76
C VAL A 156 3.17 -20.35 4.09
N PRO A 157 3.61 -20.77 2.89
CA PRO A 157 3.17 -22.01 2.27
C PRO A 157 3.76 -23.20 3.03
N GLN A 158 2.93 -24.21 3.28
CA GLN A 158 3.30 -25.41 4.04
C GLN A 158 2.73 -26.67 3.41
N ARG A 159 3.47 -27.78 3.48
CA ARG A 159 2.93 -29.11 3.21
C ARG A 159 2.21 -29.64 4.44
N ILE A 160 0.94 -29.98 4.28
CA ILE A 160 0.09 -30.56 5.35
C ILE A 160 0.49 -32.02 5.53
N GLU A 161 1.02 -32.39 6.68
CA GLU A 161 1.54 -33.74 6.96
C GLU A 161 0.55 -34.86 6.66
N SER A 162 -0.73 -34.70 7.04
CA SER A 162 -1.76 -35.73 6.90
C SER A 162 -2.17 -36.03 5.45
N SER A 163 -1.98 -35.10 4.52
CA SER A 163 -2.44 -35.21 3.13
C SER A 163 -1.37 -35.00 2.08
N GLY A 164 -0.20 -34.46 2.46
CA GLY A 164 0.83 -33.98 1.55
C GLY A 164 0.42 -32.77 0.71
N ALA A 165 -0.83 -32.31 0.84
CA ALA A 165 -1.35 -31.17 0.10
C ALA A 165 -0.70 -29.86 0.56
N LEU A 166 -0.61 -28.88 -0.35
CA LEU A 166 -0.11 -27.55 -0.01
C LEU A 166 -1.21 -26.73 0.66
N GLY A 167 -0.88 -26.13 1.78
CA GLY A 167 -1.72 -25.23 2.55
C GLY A 167 -0.96 -23.98 3.00
N TYR A 168 -1.49 -23.30 4.00
CA TYR A 168 -0.84 -22.16 4.64
C TYR A 168 -0.75 -22.36 6.14
N GLU A 169 0.36 -21.91 6.69
CA GLU A 169 0.55 -21.74 8.13
C GLU A 169 0.78 -20.25 8.45
N ALA A 170 0.36 -19.82 9.65
CA ALA A 170 0.63 -18.50 10.18
C ALA A 170 1.72 -18.59 11.25
N VAL A 171 2.96 -18.31 10.87
CA VAL A 171 4.11 -18.32 11.77
C VAL A 171 4.23 -16.97 12.47
N ALA A 172 4.23 -16.98 13.80
CA ALA A 172 4.30 -15.76 14.62
C ALA A 172 5.75 -15.39 14.95
N TYR A 173 6.06 -14.09 14.92
CA TYR A 173 7.32 -13.53 15.44
C TYR A 173 7.13 -12.79 16.77
N ASP A 174 5.89 -12.59 17.22
CA ASP A 174 5.58 -12.03 18.54
C ASP A 174 4.13 -12.39 18.91
N ARG A 175 3.77 -12.17 20.16
CA ARG A 175 2.38 -12.28 20.62
C ARG A 175 1.52 -11.21 19.94
N ARG A 176 0.21 -11.50 19.77
CA ARG A 176 -0.73 -10.53 19.19
C ARG A 176 -0.69 -9.22 19.97
N GLY A 177 -0.21 -8.16 19.32
CA GLY A 177 -0.23 -6.80 19.86
C GLY A 177 -1.63 -6.20 19.88
N ALA A 178 -1.79 -5.09 20.58
CA ALA A 178 -3.06 -4.37 20.77
C ALA A 178 -3.49 -3.48 19.57
N GLY A 179 -2.93 -3.64 18.38
CA GLY A 179 -3.23 -2.81 17.21
C GLY A 179 -2.79 -1.35 17.40
N VAL A 180 -1.56 -1.17 17.87
CA VAL A 180 -0.91 0.13 18.06
C VAL A 180 -0.05 0.50 16.85
N PRO A 181 0.36 1.77 16.66
CA PRO A 181 1.31 2.15 15.62
C PRO A 181 2.64 1.39 15.72
N TYR A 182 3.29 1.15 14.57
CA TYR A 182 4.58 0.45 14.53
C TYR A 182 5.64 1.11 15.42
N GLU A 183 5.66 2.45 15.53
CA GLU A 183 6.56 3.17 16.44
C GLU A 183 6.25 2.93 17.95
N GLN A 184 5.16 2.23 18.27
CA GLN A 184 4.71 1.89 19.62
C GLN A 184 4.62 0.37 19.85
N ALA A 185 4.83 -0.44 18.82
CA ALA A 185 4.68 -1.88 18.86
C ALA A 185 5.94 -2.53 19.46
N LEU A 186 5.98 -2.68 20.77
CA LEU A 186 7.04 -3.42 21.46
C LEU A 186 6.96 -4.91 21.11
N VAL A 187 8.10 -5.58 21.07
CA VAL A 187 8.18 -7.03 21.03
C VAL A 187 8.01 -7.55 22.47
N HIS A 188 6.98 -8.36 22.67
CA HIS A 188 6.58 -8.88 23.99
C HIS A 188 7.14 -10.27 24.28
N ASP A 189 7.38 -11.07 23.24
CA ASP A 189 7.91 -12.42 23.35
C ASP A 189 9.24 -12.53 22.61
N ARG A 190 10.32 -12.38 23.38
CA ARG A 190 11.66 -12.38 22.81
C ARG A 190 12.10 -13.75 22.30
N GLU A 191 11.69 -14.82 22.96
CA GLU A 191 12.02 -16.19 22.56
C GLU A 191 11.36 -16.51 21.22
N LEU A 192 10.07 -16.17 21.09
CA LEU A 192 9.35 -16.32 19.84
C LEU A 192 9.95 -15.49 18.71
N PHE A 193 10.36 -14.24 19.02
CA PHE A 193 11.04 -13.39 18.04
C PHE A 193 12.37 -13.99 17.59
N ASP A 194 13.17 -14.48 18.52
CA ASP A 194 14.49 -15.03 18.22
C ASP A 194 14.43 -16.37 17.46
N ALA A 195 13.36 -17.15 17.61
CA ALA A 195 13.15 -18.42 16.92
C ALA A 195 12.43 -18.31 15.57
N PHE A 196 12.00 -17.11 15.17
CA PHE A 196 11.09 -16.94 14.03
C PHE A 196 11.65 -17.48 12.70
N ASP A 197 12.92 -17.26 12.39
CA ASP A 197 13.56 -17.76 11.17
C ASP A 197 13.58 -19.29 11.11
N GLN A 198 13.85 -19.95 12.23
CA GLN A 198 13.79 -21.41 12.34
C GLN A 198 12.35 -21.91 12.12
N ASN A 199 11.38 -21.31 12.81
CA ASN A 199 9.98 -21.68 12.67
C ASN A 199 9.47 -21.50 11.23
N VAL A 200 9.85 -20.43 10.54
CA VAL A 200 9.52 -20.23 9.13
C VAL A 200 10.19 -21.27 8.25
N THR A 201 11.48 -21.55 8.47
CA THR A 201 12.25 -22.53 7.69
C THR A 201 11.64 -23.92 7.80
N GLU A 202 11.25 -24.33 9.01
CA GLU A 202 10.55 -25.60 9.25
C GLU A 202 9.19 -25.64 8.55
N ALA A 203 8.40 -24.56 8.69
CA ALA A 203 7.08 -24.50 8.07
C ALA A 203 7.11 -24.56 6.54
N VAL A 204 8.12 -23.96 5.88
CA VAL A 204 8.24 -23.99 4.41
C VAL A 204 9.03 -25.17 3.89
N ALA A 205 9.50 -26.07 4.76
CA ALA A 205 10.26 -27.25 4.37
C ALA A 205 9.51 -28.08 3.31
N GLY A 206 10.21 -28.48 2.25
CA GLY A 206 9.60 -29.20 1.12
C GLY A 206 8.77 -28.34 0.15
N VAL A 207 8.72 -27.01 0.36
CA VAL A 207 8.13 -26.03 -0.55
C VAL A 207 9.20 -25.08 -1.07
N VAL A 208 9.93 -24.46 -0.18
CA VAL A 208 11.03 -23.53 -0.52
C VAL A 208 12.31 -23.97 0.19
N ALA A 209 13.38 -24.12 -0.58
CA ALA A 209 14.71 -24.35 -0.05
C ALA A 209 15.37 -23.01 0.28
N ASP A 210 16.09 -22.94 1.42
CA ASP A 210 16.89 -21.80 1.85
C ASP A 210 16.16 -20.45 1.80
N PRO A 211 15.10 -20.26 2.60
CA PRO A 211 14.37 -18.99 2.63
C PRO A 211 15.25 -17.88 3.22
N MET A 212 15.24 -16.70 2.60
CA MET A 212 16.08 -15.57 3.02
C MET A 212 15.77 -15.06 4.45
N VAL A 213 14.70 -15.51 5.06
CA VAL A 213 14.39 -15.17 6.46
C VAL A 213 15.58 -15.45 7.38
N ASN A 214 16.37 -16.48 7.11
CA ASN A 214 17.56 -16.84 7.90
C ASN A 214 18.62 -15.73 7.90
N THR A 215 18.85 -15.10 6.75
CA THR A 215 19.75 -13.94 6.65
C THR A 215 19.11 -12.69 7.22
N LEU A 216 17.86 -12.42 6.86
CA LEU A 216 17.12 -11.26 7.33
C LEU A 216 17.01 -11.20 8.85
N TRP A 217 16.77 -12.35 9.50
CA TRP A 217 16.49 -12.38 10.93
C TRP A 217 17.71 -12.17 11.81
N ARG A 218 18.92 -12.41 11.30
CA ARG A 218 20.16 -11.98 11.97
C ARG A 218 20.15 -10.47 12.19
N HIS A 219 19.83 -9.71 11.16
CA HIS A 219 19.70 -8.25 11.24
C HIS A 219 18.53 -7.81 12.14
N ALA A 220 17.42 -8.57 12.16
CA ALA A 220 16.27 -8.28 13.01
C ALA A 220 16.62 -8.43 14.51
N ARG A 221 17.39 -9.49 14.88
CA ARG A 221 17.89 -9.67 16.25
C ARG A 221 18.81 -8.53 16.68
N ASP A 222 19.71 -8.08 15.81
CA ASP A 222 20.55 -6.92 16.09
C ASP A 222 19.74 -5.62 16.26
N ALA A 223 18.74 -5.41 15.42
CA ALA A 223 17.92 -4.22 15.47
C ALA A 223 17.04 -4.19 16.72
N ILE A 224 16.40 -5.31 17.10
CA ILE A 224 15.53 -5.36 18.28
C ILE A 224 16.31 -5.13 19.57
N ASN A 225 17.58 -5.52 19.63
CA ASN A 225 18.47 -5.25 20.76
C ASN A 225 18.74 -3.74 20.94
N ARG A 226 18.71 -2.97 19.86
CA ARG A 226 18.90 -1.51 19.91
C ARG A 226 17.65 -0.74 20.29
N CYS A 227 16.47 -1.16 19.83
CA CYS A 227 15.28 -0.32 19.92
C CYS A 227 14.08 -0.94 20.64
N GLY A 228 13.95 -2.25 20.74
CA GLY A 228 12.85 -2.95 21.40
C GLY A 228 11.50 -2.94 20.64
N TYR A 229 11.38 -2.22 19.52
CA TYR A 229 10.14 -2.05 18.77
C TYR A 229 10.15 -2.88 17.48
N ALA A 230 9.06 -3.61 17.23
CA ALA A 230 8.94 -4.47 16.05
C ALA A 230 9.07 -3.69 14.72
N GLY A 231 8.42 -2.53 14.61
CA GLY A 231 8.50 -1.70 13.41
C GLY A 231 9.93 -1.26 13.08
N CYS A 232 10.67 -0.82 14.10
CA CYS A 232 12.08 -0.46 13.97
C CYS A 232 12.93 -1.67 13.56
N ALA A 233 12.73 -2.83 14.23
CA ALA A 233 13.51 -4.03 13.96
C ALA A 233 13.31 -4.54 12.52
N LEU A 234 12.06 -4.62 12.06
CA LEU A 234 11.73 -5.09 10.71
C LEU A 234 12.25 -4.13 9.61
N ALA A 235 12.12 -2.81 9.83
CA ALA A 235 12.64 -1.81 8.88
C ALA A 235 14.16 -1.90 8.77
N GLN A 236 14.89 -1.85 9.91
CA GLN A 236 16.34 -1.89 9.92
C GLN A 236 16.90 -3.22 9.41
N ALA A 237 16.25 -4.35 9.73
CA ALA A 237 16.66 -5.66 9.23
C ALA A 237 16.62 -5.72 7.70
N ARG A 238 15.49 -5.29 7.12
CA ARG A 238 15.33 -5.21 5.66
C ARG A 238 16.38 -4.28 5.04
N HIS A 239 16.58 -3.10 5.62
CA HIS A 239 17.49 -2.10 5.08
C HIS A 239 18.97 -2.50 5.23
N ARG A 240 19.31 -3.28 6.25
CA ARG A 240 20.63 -3.94 6.38
C ARG A 240 20.85 -4.99 5.30
N LEU A 241 19.86 -5.86 5.07
CA LEU A 241 19.90 -6.83 3.99
C LEU A 241 20.05 -6.13 2.62
N GLU A 242 19.37 -5.02 2.39
CA GLU A 242 19.53 -4.19 1.19
C GLU A 242 20.95 -3.62 1.06
N ALA A 243 21.61 -3.28 2.18
CA ALA A 243 23.02 -2.86 2.18
C ALA A 243 23.96 -3.98 1.76
N ASP A 244 23.74 -5.19 2.27
CA ASP A 244 24.54 -6.37 1.91
C ASP A 244 24.41 -6.70 0.41
N LEU A 245 23.28 -6.31 -0.21
CA LEU A 245 23.03 -6.40 -1.65
C LEU A 245 23.56 -5.18 -2.45
N GLY A 246 24.19 -4.21 -1.80
CA GLY A 246 24.79 -3.04 -2.43
C GLY A 246 23.86 -1.86 -2.69
N LEU A 247 22.61 -1.86 -2.19
CA LEU A 247 21.71 -0.72 -2.33
C LEU A 247 22.19 0.48 -1.50
N ARG A 248 22.11 1.67 -2.09
CA ARG A 248 22.65 2.93 -1.56
C ARG A 248 21.54 3.89 -1.16
N THR A 249 20.55 3.41 -0.40
CA THR A 249 19.45 4.23 0.07
C THR A 249 19.66 4.69 1.51
N LEU A 250 19.19 5.90 1.83
CA LEU A 250 18.95 6.33 3.21
C LEU A 250 17.55 5.89 3.64
N GLU A 251 17.34 5.79 4.95
CA GLU A 251 16.03 5.49 5.51
C GLU A 251 15.66 6.47 6.62
N ILE A 252 14.38 6.82 6.74
CA ILE A 252 13.86 7.69 7.80
C ILE A 252 12.45 7.26 8.21
N PRO A 253 12.14 7.16 9.53
CA PRO A 253 10.77 6.95 9.99
C PRO A 253 9.90 8.20 9.81
N GLN A 254 8.63 8.00 9.45
CA GLN A 254 7.64 9.08 9.41
C GLN A 254 7.51 9.79 10.76
N SER A 255 7.64 9.06 11.86
CA SER A 255 7.60 9.63 13.21
C SER A 255 8.70 10.66 13.47
N VAL A 256 9.85 10.51 12.80
CA VAL A 256 10.94 11.52 12.85
C VAL A 256 10.58 12.71 11.98
N VAL A 257 10.15 12.50 10.75
CA VAL A 257 9.73 13.57 9.83
C VAL A 257 8.64 14.45 10.44
N CYS A 258 7.64 13.87 11.10
CA CYS A 258 6.53 14.61 11.72
C CYS A 258 6.92 15.42 12.96
N ARG A 259 8.17 15.37 13.43
CA ARG A 259 8.67 16.23 14.53
C ARG A 259 9.39 17.49 14.02
N GLY A 260 9.61 17.58 12.72
CA GLY A 260 10.37 18.64 12.11
C GLY A 260 9.61 19.97 12.06
N GLU A 261 10.36 21.07 12.16
CA GLU A 261 9.83 22.44 12.07
C GLU A 261 9.11 22.69 10.72
N ALA A 262 9.71 22.24 9.63
CA ALA A 262 9.11 22.38 8.30
C ALA A 262 7.81 21.57 8.15
N PHE A 263 7.71 20.40 8.79
CA PHE A 263 6.46 19.65 8.85
C PHE A 263 5.39 20.37 9.69
N ALA A 264 5.80 20.97 10.82
CA ALA A 264 4.91 21.77 11.65
C ALA A 264 4.36 22.96 10.88
N ALA A 265 5.21 23.71 10.18
CA ALA A 265 4.79 24.83 9.34
C ALA A 265 3.82 24.41 8.22
N PHE A 266 4.06 23.26 7.58
CA PHE A 266 3.13 22.67 6.62
C PHE A 266 1.79 22.27 7.26
N ALA A 267 1.82 21.64 8.44
CA ALA A 267 0.61 21.25 9.18
C ALA A 267 -0.22 22.49 9.59
N ILE A 268 0.44 23.56 10.07
CA ILE A 268 -0.21 24.82 10.47
C ILE A 268 -0.93 25.48 9.29
N GLN A 269 -0.42 25.40 8.07
CA GLN A 269 -1.16 25.92 6.89
C GLN A 269 -2.52 25.21 6.71
N ILE A 270 -2.57 23.90 6.97
CA ILE A 270 -3.81 23.13 6.94
C ILE A 270 -4.73 23.53 8.09
N LEU A 271 -4.17 23.63 9.31
CA LEU A 271 -4.94 23.82 10.54
C LEU A 271 -5.49 25.25 10.67
N CYS A 272 -4.77 26.28 10.18
CA CYS A 272 -5.23 27.67 10.21
C CYS A 272 -6.38 27.95 9.22
N ASP A 273 -6.51 27.15 8.17
CA ASP A 273 -7.63 27.26 7.21
C ASP A 273 -8.39 25.92 7.11
N LEU A 274 -8.59 25.30 8.27
CA LEU A 274 -9.15 23.96 8.37
C LEU A 274 -10.58 23.84 7.81
N PRO A 275 -11.50 24.80 7.96
CA PRO A 275 -12.83 24.71 7.33
C PRO A 275 -12.72 24.54 5.81
N ARG A 276 -11.87 25.31 5.13
CA ARG A 276 -11.66 25.21 3.68
C ARG A 276 -10.94 23.91 3.30
N PHE A 277 -9.91 23.51 4.07
CA PHE A 277 -9.25 22.22 3.83
C PHE A 277 -10.23 21.06 3.96
N HIS A 278 -11.09 21.08 4.97
CA HIS A 278 -12.12 20.05 5.19
C HIS A 278 -13.09 19.95 3.99
N GLU A 279 -13.53 21.09 3.46
CA GLU A 279 -14.39 21.14 2.27
C GLU A 279 -13.65 20.57 1.04
N CYS A 280 -12.44 21.06 0.74
CA CYS A 280 -11.60 20.56 -0.37
C CYS A 280 -11.36 19.06 -0.28
N TYR A 281 -11.01 18.56 0.91
CA TYR A 281 -10.77 17.15 1.14
C TYR A 281 -12.00 16.28 0.88
N ASN A 282 -13.14 16.65 1.48
CA ASN A 282 -14.35 15.85 1.38
C ASN A 282 -14.94 15.88 -0.03
N THR A 283 -14.96 17.03 -0.68
CA THR A 283 -15.42 17.18 -2.07
C THR A 283 -14.56 16.38 -3.04
N SER A 284 -13.23 16.44 -2.89
CA SER A 284 -12.29 15.64 -3.69
C SER A 284 -12.48 14.14 -3.46
N ALA A 285 -12.68 13.71 -2.20
CA ALA A 285 -12.91 12.31 -1.88
C ALA A 285 -14.22 11.77 -2.47
N GLU A 286 -15.28 12.58 -2.46
CA GLU A 286 -16.58 12.22 -3.06
C GLU A 286 -16.51 12.19 -4.59
N PHE A 287 -15.79 13.14 -5.20
CA PHE A 287 -15.55 13.15 -6.64
C PHE A 287 -14.78 11.89 -7.06
N TYR A 288 -13.68 11.58 -6.38
CA TYR A 288 -12.87 10.38 -6.63
C TYR A 288 -13.70 9.09 -6.54
N ARG A 289 -14.52 8.95 -5.49
CA ARG A 289 -15.39 7.77 -5.32
C ARG A 289 -16.40 7.63 -6.46
N ARG A 290 -17.03 8.73 -6.88
CA ARG A 290 -17.99 8.73 -8.01
C ARG A 290 -17.31 8.30 -9.30
N ALA A 291 -16.16 8.88 -9.62
CA ALA A 291 -15.38 8.57 -10.83
C ALA A 291 -14.99 7.09 -10.92
N HIS A 292 -14.69 6.45 -9.77
CA HIS A 292 -14.30 5.04 -9.72
C HIS A 292 -15.45 4.07 -9.37
N GLY A 293 -16.69 4.53 -9.27
CA GLY A 293 -17.83 3.69 -8.91
C GLY A 293 -17.73 3.08 -7.50
N ILE A 294 -16.98 3.71 -6.58
CA ILE A 294 -16.75 3.22 -5.23
C ILE A 294 -17.95 3.54 -4.34
N ARG A 295 -18.64 2.51 -3.83
CA ARG A 295 -19.80 2.66 -2.94
C ARG A 295 -19.43 2.83 -1.47
N SER A 296 -18.26 2.40 -1.05
CA SER A 296 -17.79 2.51 0.34
C SER A 296 -17.51 3.96 0.70
N LYS A 297 -18.05 4.42 1.84
CA LYS A 297 -17.77 5.76 2.38
C LYS A 297 -16.41 5.87 3.08
N SER A 298 -15.77 4.73 3.37
CA SER A 298 -14.46 4.67 4.02
C SER A 298 -13.31 4.38 3.05
N HIS A 299 -13.59 4.07 1.78
CA HIS A 299 -12.59 3.78 0.78
C HIS A 299 -12.56 4.85 -0.32
N PRO A 300 -11.38 5.31 -0.82
CA PRO A 300 -10.03 4.95 -0.35
C PRO A 300 -9.70 5.54 1.02
N VAL A 301 -10.37 6.62 1.41
CA VAL A 301 -10.26 7.28 2.71
C VAL A 301 -11.64 7.73 3.19
N PRO A 302 -11.91 7.77 4.51
CA PRO A 302 -13.15 8.33 5.03
C PRO A 302 -13.18 9.85 4.85
N ASN A 303 -14.36 10.44 4.79
CA ASN A 303 -14.52 11.89 4.91
C ASN A 303 -14.05 12.34 6.30
N LEU A 304 -13.53 13.56 6.36
CA LEU A 304 -13.26 14.23 7.63
C LEU A 304 -14.58 14.64 8.28
N GLY A 305 -14.70 14.40 9.59
CA GLY A 305 -15.91 14.70 10.35
C GLY A 305 -15.98 16.17 10.80
N ARG A 306 -17.21 16.62 11.12
CA ARG A 306 -17.49 17.90 11.77
C ARG A 306 -18.48 17.70 12.90
N ASP A 307 -18.24 18.37 14.04
CA ASP A 307 -19.13 18.34 15.20
C ASP A 307 -19.16 19.75 15.84
N GLY A 308 -20.22 20.50 15.53
CA GLY A 308 -20.32 21.92 15.88
C GLY A 308 -19.18 22.74 15.27
N ASP A 309 -18.40 23.37 16.15
CA ASP A 309 -17.21 24.17 15.78
C ASP A 309 -15.94 23.34 15.64
N TRP A 310 -16.00 22.04 15.93
CA TRP A 310 -14.87 21.14 15.81
C TRP A 310 -14.81 20.52 14.42
N TYR A 311 -13.64 20.58 13.82
CA TYR A 311 -13.32 19.93 12.56
C TYR A 311 -12.31 18.81 12.79
N GLU A 312 -12.60 17.62 12.28
CA GLU A 312 -11.62 16.55 12.20
C GLU A 312 -10.51 16.93 11.22
N THR A 313 -9.28 16.62 11.58
CA THR A 313 -8.09 16.92 10.77
C THR A 313 -7.54 15.65 10.12
N PRO A 314 -6.68 15.75 9.10
CA PRO A 314 -6.00 14.60 8.52
C PRO A 314 -4.78 14.15 9.35
N PHE A 315 -4.87 14.22 10.67
CA PHE A 315 -3.82 13.81 11.60
C PHE A 315 -4.32 12.82 12.63
N TRP A 316 -3.39 12.02 13.14
CA TRP A 316 -3.56 11.13 14.29
C TRP A 316 -2.88 11.69 15.52
N VAL A 317 -3.39 11.40 16.71
CA VAL A 317 -2.72 11.64 17.99
C VAL A 317 -2.74 10.40 18.85
N TYR A 318 -1.63 10.15 19.56
CA TYR A 318 -1.46 9.08 20.55
C TYR A 318 -0.28 9.38 21.48
N GLY A 319 -0.04 8.54 22.46
CA GLY A 319 1.08 8.65 23.41
C GLY A 319 1.51 7.30 23.94
N ASN A 320 2.61 7.25 24.69
CA ASN A 320 3.17 5.99 25.19
C ASN A 320 2.21 5.24 26.13
N GLN A 321 1.52 5.94 27.04
CA GLN A 321 0.56 5.33 27.96
C GLN A 321 -0.78 4.99 27.29
N SER A 322 -1.11 5.63 26.19
CA SER A 322 -2.31 5.39 25.41
C SER A 322 -1.96 5.35 23.92
N PRO A 323 -1.38 4.24 23.44
CA PRO A 323 -0.77 4.14 22.12
C PRO A 323 -1.79 3.99 20.98
N LYS A 324 -3.07 3.76 21.27
CA LYS A 324 -4.11 3.65 20.25
C LYS A 324 -4.31 4.99 19.54
N ARG A 325 -4.23 5.00 18.20
CA ARG A 325 -4.46 6.20 17.38
C ARG A 325 -5.87 6.75 17.57
N ARG A 326 -5.99 8.06 17.72
CA ARG A 326 -7.24 8.81 17.71
C ARG A 326 -7.16 9.94 16.71
N SER A 327 -8.30 10.35 16.15
CA SER A 327 -8.39 11.51 15.29
C SER A 327 -8.04 12.79 16.05
N VAL A 328 -7.30 13.67 15.41
CA VAL A 328 -7.09 15.05 15.89
C VAL A 328 -8.26 15.91 15.43
N TRP A 329 -8.85 16.62 16.36
CA TRP A 329 -9.90 17.60 16.13
C TRP A 329 -9.40 18.98 16.52
N VAL A 330 -9.79 19.99 15.76
CA VAL A 330 -9.41 21.37 15.98
C VAL A 330 -10.62 22.27 15.91
N ARG A 331 -10.64 23.28 16.80
CA ARG A 331 -11.52 24.46 16.68
C ARG A 331 -10.72 25.72 16.88
N MET A 332 -11.15 26.80 16.21
CA MET A 332 -10.61 28.13 16.39
C MET A 332 -11.49 28.93 17.34
N SER A 333 -10.88 29.80 18.13
CA SER A 333 -11.61 30.83 18.89
C SER A 333 -12.40 31.75 17.96
N ALA A 334 -13.43 32.42 18.47
CA ALA A 334 -14.21 33.37 17.68
C ALA A 334 -13.37 34.49 17.06
N ALA A 335 -12.30 34.91 17.74
CA ALA A 335 -11.33 35.89 17.23
C ALA A 335 -10.37 35.30 16.18
N GLY A 336 -10.32 33.96 16.00
CA GLY A 336 -9.42 33.29 15.10
C GLY A 336 -7.94 33.34 15.50
N THR A 337 -7.64 33.64 16.77
CA THR A 337 -6.29 33.80 17.29
C THR A 337 -5.81 32.67 18.17
N VAL A 338 -6.73 31.81 18.64
CA VAL A 338 -6.42 30.66 19.48
C VAL A 338 -6.94 29.39 18.84
N MET A 339 -6.07 28.41 18.67
CA MET A 339 -6.37 27.09 18.16
C MET A 339 -6.39 26.08 19.30
N GLU A 340 -7.50 25.39 19.45
CA GLU A 340 -7.64 24.28 20.40
C GLU A 340 -7.55 22.96 19.65
N ILE A 341 -6.64 22.08 20.08
CA ILE A 341 -6.33 20.78 19.49
C ILE A 341 -6.73 19.70 20.48
N SER A 342 -7.53 18.71 20.08
CA SER A 342 -8.06 17.67 20.96
C SER A 342 -8.24 16.32 20.24
N ASP A 343 -8.17 15.21 21.00
CA ASP A 343 -8.64 13.89 20.55
C ASP A 343 -10.13 13.64 20.90
N ARG A 344 -10.83 14.68 21.38
CA ARG A 344 -12.22 14.64 21.86
C ARG A 344 -12.43 13.69 23.04
N ASP A 345 -11.37 13.37 23.76
CA ASP A 345 -11.40 12.56 24.98
C ASP A 345 -10.52 13.21 26.07
N LYS A 346 -9.31 12.73 26.23
CA LYS A 346 -8.43 13.14 27.34
C LYS A 346 -7.35 14.16 26.94
N ARG A 347 -6.99 14.22 25.66
CA ARG A 347 -5.93 15.08 25.17
C ARG A 347 -6.51 16.39 24.68
N ARG A 348 -6.03 17.49 25.26
CA ARG A 348 -6.38 18.84 24.84
C ARG A 348 -5.14 19.75 24.98
N ARG A 349 -4.88 20.54 23.95
CA ARG A 349 -3.80 21.53 23.92
C ARG A 349 -4.33 22.78 23.22
N THR A 350 -3.73 23.91 23.58
CA THR A 350 -4.07 25.22 23.00
C THR A 350 -2.79 25.87 22.53
N ILE A 351 -2.82 26.44 21.33
CA ILE A 351 -1.72 27.25 20.78
C ILE A 351 -2.24 28.60 20.32
N ASP A 352 -1.37 29.62 20.41
CA ASP A 352 -1.61 30.90 19.77
C ASP A 352 -1.46 30.72 18.24
N ALA A 353 -2.46 31.13 17.49
CA ALA A 353 -2.54 31.03 16.04
C ALA A 353 -2.67 32.44 15.38
N ALA A 354 -2.39 33.49 16.10
CA ALA A 354 -2.43 34.84 15.57
C ALA A 354 -1.39 35.07 14.48
N ASP A 355 -0.23 34.41 14.59
CA ASP A 355 0.84 34.38 13.59
C ASP A 355 1.23 32.94 13.26
N SER A 356 1.38 32.64 11.97
CA SER A 356 1.64 31.27 11.47
C SER A 356 3.03 30.74 11.89
N SER A 357 4.05 31.61 12.01
CA SER A 357 5.38 31.17 12.41
C SER A 357 5.38 30.79 13.90
N SER A 358 4.85 31.65 14.76
CA SER A 358 4.69 31.37 16.19
C SER A 358 3.80 30.14 16.44
N ALA A 359 2.77 29.94 15.61
CA ALA A 359 1.92 28.77 15.69
C ALA A 359 2.68 27.48 15.31
N ALA A 360 3.58 27.52 14.33
CA ALA A 360 4.42 26.38 13.97
C ALA A 360 5.39 26.01 15.10
N ASP A 361 6.04 26.98 15.71
CA ASP A 361 6.92 26.76 16.87
C ASP A 361 6.15 26.18 18.06
N ALA A 362 4.97 26.73 18.34
CA ALA A 362 4.08 26.22 19.38
C ALA A 362 3.62 24.80 19.08
N PHE A 363 3.34 24.46 17.81
CA PHE A 363 2.96 23.11 17.40
C PHE A 363 4.11 22.10 17.60
N VAL A 364 5.35 22.47 17.29
CA VAL A 364 6.54 21.66 17.62
C VAL A 364 6.65 21.43 19.12
N ALA A 365 6.46 22.48 19.92
CA ALA A 365 6.54 22.42 21.38
C ALA A 365 5.47 21.54 22.04
N LEU A 366 4.36 21.23 21.35
CA LEU A 366 3.34 20.26 21.83
C LEU A 366 3.87 18.83 21.90
N ALA A 367 4.91 18.51 21.11
CA ALA A 367 5.42 17.16 21.00
C ALA A 367 5.95 16.64 22.35
N SER A 368 5.42 15.55 22.82
CA SER A 368 5.84 14.89 24.04
C SER A 368 5.63 13.37 23.92
N PRO A 369 6.18 12.56 24.84
CA PRO A 369 5.90 11.12 24.86
C PRO A 369 4.41 10.78 24.88
N GLU A 370 3.56 11.66 25.45
CA GLU A 370 2.11 11.45 25.59
C GLU A 370 1.27 12.22 24.55
N PHE A 371 1.92 13.04 23.71
CA PHE A 371 1.24 13.83 22.71
C PHE A 371 2.01 13.82 21.39
N LYS A 372 1.79 12.77 20.59
CA LYS A 372 2.45 12.54 19.31
C LYS A 372 1.45 12.77 18.18
N ILE A 373 1.64 13.83 17.39
CA ILE A 373 0.83 14.07 16.19
C ILE A 373 1.55 13.48 14.98
N ARG A 374 0.81 12.76 14.13
CA ARG A 374 1.30 12.14 12.89
C ARG A 374 0.32 12.36 11.76
N SER A 375 0.83 12.59 10.55
CA SER A 375 -0.02 12.73 9.36
C SER A 375 -0.67 11.39 8.97
N ARG A 376 -1.88 11.47 8.42
CA ARG A 376 -2.52 10.35 7.72
C ARG A 376 -1.92 10.20 6.32
N ALA A 377 -2.12 9.03 5.71
CA ALA A 377 -1.45 8.62 4.47
C ALA A 377 -1.43 9.69 3.37
N LEU A 378 -2.58 10.28 3.01
CA LEU A 378 -2.63 11.31 1.95
C LEU A 378 -1.77 12.54 2.27
N VAL A 379 -1.86 13.05 3.50
CA VAL A 379 -1.04 14.21 3.89
C VAL A 379 0.43 13.86 4.00
N THR A 380 0.76 12.61 4.37
CA THR A 380 2.14 12.12 4.35
C THR A 380 2.72 12.15 2.94
N THR A 381 1.98 11.63 1.96
CA THR A 381 2.45 11.59 0.56
C THR A 381 2.44 12.98 -0.07
N MET A 382 1.46 13.82 0.23
CA MET A 382 1.45 15.23 -0.21
C MET A 382 2.70 15.97 0.29
N TYR A 383 3.04 15.84 1.58
CA TYR A 383 4.24 16.45 2.14
C TYR A 383 5.52 15.88 1.50
N ALA A 384 5.61 14.56 1.38
CA ALA A 384 6.77 13.91 0.76
C ALA A 384 6.98 14.33 -0.70
N ARG A 385 5.92 14.43 -1.49
CA ARG A 385 5.97 14.77 -2.91
C ARG A 385 6.19 16.26 -3.16
N MET A 386 5.44 17.13 -2.49
CA MET A 386 5.51 18.56 -2.75
C MET A 386 6.72 19.23 -2.10
N ILE A 387 7.13 18.75 -0.93
CA ILE A 387 8.13 19.43 -0.10
C ILE A 387 9.47 18.69 -0.09
N LEU A 388 9.48 17.37 0.15
CA LEU A 388 10.70 16.63 0.45
C LEU A 388 11.43 16.11 -0.79
N SER A 389 10.73 15.67 -1.82
CA SER A 389 11.33 15.00 -2.97
C SER A 389 11.13 15.72 -4.30
N ASP A 390 11.93 15.33 -5.28
CA ASP A 390 11.76 15.73 -6.69
C ASP A 390 11.03 14.64 -7.48
N LEU A 391 11.08 13.39 -7.00
CA LEU A 391 10.31 12.27 -7.54
C LEU A 391 9.95 11.30 -6.40
N PHE A 392 8.71 10.84 -6.39
CA PHE A 392 8.22 9.85 -5.44
C PHE A 392 7.78 8.57 -6.15
N LEU A 393 8.27 7.42 -5.68
CA LEU A 393 7.93 6.09 -6.20
C LEU A 393 6.83 5.47 -5.34
N HIS A 394 5.70 5.18 -5.94
CA HIS A 394 4.57 4.49 -5.31
C HIS A 394 4.49 3.01 -5.70
N GLY A 395 3.91 2.19 -4.82
CA GLY A 395 3.29 0.93 -5.24
C GLY A 395 1.92 1.19 -5.89
N ILE A 396 1.32 0.17 -6.48
CA ILE A 396 0.03 0.27 -7.21
C ILE A 396 -1.08 0.89 -6.34
N GLY A 397 -1.23 0.42 -5.11
CA GLY A 397 -2.25 0.96 -4.20
C GLY A 397 -2.03 2.45 -3.93
N GLY A 398 -0.78 2.83 -3.58
CA GLY A 398 -0.40 4.21 -3.36
C GLY A 398 -0.65 5.10 -4.57
N GLY A 399 -0.21 4.67 -5.76
CA GLY A 399 -0.40 5.44 -7.00
C GLY A 399 -1.87 5.66 -7.37
N LYS A 400 -2.75 4.72 -7.03
CA LYS A 400 -4.19 4.88 -7.27
C LYS A 400 -4.81 5.95 -6.38
N TYR A 401 -4.69 5.84 -5.07
CA TYR A 401 -5.38 6.77 -4.18
C TYR A 401 -4.65 8.10 -3.98
N ASP A 402 -3.37 8.19 -4.35
CA ASP A 402 -2.63 9.46 -4.25
C ASP A 402 -3.07 10.49 -5.32
N GLN A 403 -3.75 10.03 -6.39
CA GLN A 403 -4.47 10.90 -7.32
C GLN A 403 -5.59 11.72 -6.62
N LEU A 404 -6.14 11.22 -5.53
CA LEU A 404 -7.01 12.00 -4.66
C LEU A 404 -6.22 13.12 -3.94
N GLY A 405 -4.97 12.86 -3.54
CA GLY A 405 -4.06 13.89 -3.01
C GLY A 405 -3.81 15.02 -4.01
N ASP A 406 -3.71 14.70 -5.29
CA ASP A 406 -3.55 15.71 -6.37
C ASP A 406 -4.77 16.64 -6.47
N LEU A 407 -5.99 16.09 -6.38
CA LEU A 407 -7.22 16.89 -6.35
C LEU A 407 -7.28 17.82 -5.13
N ILE A 408 -6.89 17.32 -3.96
CA ILE A 408 -6.88 18.12 -2.72
C ILE A 408 -5.84 19.23 -2.83
N SER A 409 -4.62 18.93 -3.31
CA SER A 409 -3.54 19.91 -3.47
C SER A 409 -3.94 21.02 -4.44
N ARG A 410 -4.58 20.69 -5.55
CA ARG A 410 -5.11 21.65 -6.52
C ARG A 410 -6.21 22.51 -5.92
N SER A 411 -7.18 21.90 -5.23
CA SER A 411 -8.32 22.63 -4.66
C SER A 411 -7.91 23.53 -3.48
N PHE A 412 -6.96 23.07 -2.65
CA PHE A 412 -6.57 23.81 -1.44
C PHE A 412 -5.43 24.79 -1.67
N TRP A 413 -4.34 24.41 -2.32
CA TRP A 413 -3.19 25.32 -2.55
C TRP A 413 -3.13 25.90 -3.96
N GLY A 414 -3.95 25.41 -4.91
CA GLY A 414 -3.82 25.74 -6.33
C GLY A 414 -2.58 25.11 -6.97
N ILE A 415 -2.08 24.01 -6.41
CA ILE A 415 -0.86 23.35 -6.85
C ILE A 415 -1.21 22.11 -7.67
N ASP A 416 -0.68 22.03 -8.87
CA ASP A 416 -0.56 20.77 -9.58
C ASP A 416 0.58 19.95 -8.98
N SER A 417 0.22 18.83 -8.34
CA SER A 417 1.19 17.98 -7.65
C SER A 417 2.28 17.46 -8.60
N PRO A 418 3.49 17.15 -8.07
CA PRO A 418 4.53 16.51 -8.84
C PRO A 418 4.08 15.16 -9.40
N LYS A 419 4.50 14.81 -10.60
CA LYS A 419 4.28 13.47 -11.15
C LYS A 419 5.00 12.42 -10.32
N ILE A 420 4.44 11.23 -10.27
CA ILE A 420 4.96 10.06 -9.55
C ILE A 420 5.42 8.99 -10.52
N MET A 421 6.18 8.03 -10.01
CA MET A 421 6.47 6.77 -10.69
C MET A 421 5.79 5.63 -9.92
N VAL A 422 5.04 4.77 -10.61
CA VAL A 422 4.41 3.60 -9.99
C VAL A 422 5.22 2.36 -10.30
N VAL A 423 5.61 1.64 -9.25
CA VAL A 423 6.51 0.49 -9.33
C VAL A 423 5.92 -0.70 -8.59
N SER A 424 5.88 -1.84 -9.25
CA SER A 424 5.53 -3.12 -8.64
C SER A 424 6.06 -4.28 -9.48
N SER A 425 6.13 -5.48 -8.90
CA SER A 425 6.46 -6.69 -9.64
C SER A 425 5.65 -7.88 -9.16
N THR A 426 5.71 -8.95 -9.92
CA THR A 426 5.19 -10.26 -9.50
C THR A 426 6.32 -11.28 -9.62
N VAL A 427 6.70 -11.86 -8.50
CA VAL A 427 7.60 -13.02 -8.44
C VAL A 427 6.84 -14.14 -7.76
N LEU A 428 6.69 -15.25 -8.45
CA LEU A 428 6.00 -16.44 -7.96
C LEU A 428 7.00 -17.35 -7.23
N LEU A 429 6.51 -18.26 -6.42
CA LEU A 429 7.36 -19.21 -5.69
C LEU A 429 8.22 -20.06 -6.66
N PRO A 430 9.45 -20.45 -6.27
CA PRO A 430 10.23 -21.43 -7.02
C PRO A 430 9.44 -22.74 -7.19
N GLY A 431 9.33 -23.25 -8.42
CA GLY A 431 8.53 -24.47 -8.71
C GLY A 431 7.07 -24.20 -9.13
N HIS A 432 6.65 -22.94 -9.24
CA HIS A 432 5.31 -22.57 -9.73
C HIS A 432 5.03 -23.10 -11.14
N GLU A 433 6.05 -23.33 -11.96
CA GLU A 433 5.96 -23.86 -13.32
C GLU A 433 5.35 -25.28 -13.35
N GLN A 434 5.53 -26.05 -12.26
CA GLN A 434 4.97 -27.40 -12.12
C GLN A 434 3.44 -27.39 -11.93
N MET A 435 2.86 -26.21 -11.65
CA MET A 435 1.43 -26.03 -11.37
C MET A 435 0.84 -24.93 -12.26
N PRO A 436 0.68 -25.18 -13.58
CA PRO A 436 0.19 -24.17 -14.52
C PRO A 436 -1.28 -23.84 -14.26
N ILE A 437 -1.54 -22.80 -13.51
CA ILE A 437 -2.88 -22.41 -13.06
C ILE A 437 -3.83 -22.15 -14.23
N GLY A 438 -3.34 -21.64 -15.35
CA GLY A 438 -4.16 -21.38 -16.55
C GLY A 438 -4.81 -22.64 -17.12
N GLU A 439 -4.06 -23.73 -17.23
CA GLU A 439 -4.56 -25.02 -17.72
C GLU A 439 -5.55 -25.65 -16.73
N ILE A 440 -5.24 -25.57 -15.44
CA ILE A 440 -6.12 -26.07 -14.36
C ILE A 440 -7.45 -25.30 -14.36
N GLU A 441 -7.43 -23.98 -14.48
CA GLU A 441 -8.63 -23.15 -14.57
C GLU A 441 -9.45 -23.43 -15.84
N GLN A 442 -8.80 -23.67 -16.98
CA GLN A 442 -9.48 -24.05 -18.20
C GLN A 442 -10.18 -25.39 -18.06
N THR A 443 -9.50 -26.38 -17.48
CA THR A 443 -10.08 -27.72 -17.24
C THR A 443 -11.24 -27.62 -16.24
N PHE A 444 -11.11 -26.85 -15.18
CA PHE A 444 -12.18 -26.62 -14.21
C PHE A 444 -13.43 -26.01 -14.85
N ARG A 445 -13.25 -25.01 -15.72
CA ARG A 445 -14.36 -24.41 -16.49
C ARG A 445 -15.01 -25.45 -17.43
N LYS A 446 -14.22 -26.32 -18.06
CA LYS A 446 -14.73 -27.38 -18.91
C LYS A 446 -15.59 -28.36 -18.11
N LEU A 447 -15.09 -28.85 -16.98
CA LEU A 447 -15.85 -29.75 -16.09
C LEU A 447 -17.13 -29.10 -15.55
N SER A 448 -17.05 -27.82 -15.16
CA SER A 448 -18.23 -27.09 -14.71
C SER A 448 -19.30 -26.93 -15.80
N ARG A 449 -18.88 -26.82 -17.06
CA ARG A 449 -19.80 -26.81 -18.22
C ARG A 449 -20.40 -28.21 -18.42
N MET A 450 -19.57 -29.24 -18.42
CA MET A 450 -20.05 -30.61 -18.58
C MET A 450 -21.08 -31.00 -17.51
N ARG A 451 -20.86 -30.62 -16.25
CA ARG A 451 -21.81 -30.86 -15.16
C ARG A 451 -23.15 -30.15 -15.39
N ARG A 452 -23.15 -28.94 -15.91
CA ARG A 452 -24.39 -28.24 -16.29
C ARG A 452 -25.06 -28.93 -17.51
N ASP A 453 -24.27 -29.45 -18.44
CA ASP A 453 -24.78 -30.15 -19.60
C ASP A 453 -25.49 -31.49 -19.21
N LEU A 454 -25.12 -32.13 -18.09
CA LEU A 454 -25.85 -33.31 -17.57
C LEU A 454 -27.31 -32.99 -17.22
N GLU A 455 -27.62 -31.76 -16.85
CA GLU A 455 -28.98 -31.34 -16.48
C GLU A 455 -29.76 -30.76 -17.67
N PHE A 456 -29.09 -29.98 -18.53
CA PHE A 456 -29.75 -29.24 -19.60
C PHE A 456 -29.57 -29.85 -21.00
N GLN A 457 -28.53 -30.64 -21.21
CA GLN A 457 -28.16 -31.30 -22.47
C GLN A 457 -27.70 -32.74 -22.25
N PRO A 458 -28.47 -33.58 -21.50
CA PRO A 458 -28.04 -34.93 -21.14
C PRO A 458 -27.81 -35.84 -22.37
N GLU A 459 -28.44 -35.57 -23.51
CA GLU A 459 -28.22 -36.25 -24.77
C GLU A 459 -26.77 -36.22 -25.27
N ARG A 460 -25.95 -35.27 -24.82
CA ARG A 460 -24.52 -35.20 -25.17
C ARG A 460 -23.69 -36.35 -24.57
N PHE A 461 -24.28 -37.10 -23.65
CA PHE A 461 -23.63 -38.22 -22.96
C PHE A 461 -24.31 -39.56 -23.31
N SER A 462 -25.08 -39.61 -24.40
CA SER A 462 -25.81 -40.82 -24.81
C SER A 462 -24.89 -42.01 -25.17
N ASP A 463 -23.64 -41.71 -25.60
CA ASP A 463 -22.60 -42.72 -25.87
C ASP A 463 -22.00 -43.33 -24.59
N ARG A 464 -22.26 -42.76 -23.44
CA ARG A 464 -21.73 -43.15 -22.13
C ARG A 464 -22.81 -43.58 -21.15
N SER A 465 -24.02 -43.88 -21.64
CA SER A 465 -25.20 -44.14 -20.78
C SER A 465 -26.32 -44.92 -21.52
N ASP A 466 -27.34 -45.34 -20.77
CA ASP A 466 -28.53 -46.03 -21.28
C ASP A 466 -29.60 -45.04 -21.83
N ILE A 467 -29.21 -43.87 -22.27
CA ILE A 467 -30.13 -42.93 -22.92
C ILE A 467 -30.47 -43.46 -24.31
N SER A 468 -31.73 -43.84 -24.52
CA SER A 468 -32.19 -44.39 -25.79
C SER A 468 -32.27 -43.34 -26.90
N ALA A 469 -32.10 -43.77 -28.15
CA ALA A 469 -32.26 -42.92 -29.32
C ALA A 469 -33.66 -42.26 -29.38
N ASP A 470 -34.69 -42.94 -28.90
CA ASP A 470 -36.07 -42.42 -28.85
C ASP A 470 -36.21 -41.24 -27.90
N MET A 471 -35.52 -41.25 -26.75
CA MET A 471 -35.54 -40.10 -25.81
C MET A 471 -34.85 -38.88 -26.41
N VAL A 472 -33.75 -39.09 -27.13
CA VAL A 472 -33.06 -38.02 -27.86
C VAL A 472 -33.92 -37.45 -28.98
N ALA A 473 -34.59 -38.33 -29.76
CA ALA A 473 -35.52 -37.94 -30.81
C ALA A 473 -36.72 -37.15 -30.26
N ALA A 474 -37.32 -37.60 -29.14
CA ALA A 474 -38.41 -36.89 -28.47
C ALA A 474 -37.99 -35.48 -28.03
N LYS A 475 -36.83 -35.30 -27.45
CA LYS A 475 -36.30 -33.99 -27.09
C LYS A 475 -36.08 -33.11 -28.31
N ARG A 476 -35.51 -33.65 -29.40
CA ARG A 476 -35.30 -32.90 -30.64
C ARG A 476 -36.62 -32.41 -31.24
N ALA A 477 -37.67 -33.26 -31.22
CA ALA A 477 -38.99 -32.88 -31.67
C ALA A 477 -39.60 -31.73 -30.85
N LEU A 478 -39.45 -31.75 -29.50
CA LEU A 478 -39.86 -30.67 -28.63
C LEU A 478 -39.09 -29.36 -28.92
N LEU A 479 -37.79 -29.45 -29.14
CA LEU A 479 -36.98 -28.27 -29.48
C LEU A 479 -37.32 -27.69 -30.85
N ALA A 480 -37.81 -28.51 -31.81
CA ALA A 480 -38.25 -28.08 -33.13
C ALA A 480 -39.64 -27.42 -33.11
N SER A 481 -40.45 -27.68 -32.07
CA SER A 481 -41.84 -27.22 -31.93
C SER A 481 -42.01 -26.07 -30.90
N ILE A 482 -41.16 -25.06 -30.96
CA ILE A 482 -41.24 -23.90 -30.01
C ILE A 482 -42.56 -23.15 -30.17
N PRO A 483 -43.42 -23.07 -29.13
CA PRO A 483 -44.71 -22.40 -29.23
C PRO A 483 -44.54 -20.88 -29.21
N PRO A 484 -45.57 -20.12 -29.68
CA PRO A 484 -45.60 -18.66 -29.60
C PRO A 484 -45.39 -18.14 -28.17
N SER A 485 -44.98 -16.86 -28.07
CA SER A 485 -44.87 -16.18 -26.79
C SER A 485 -46.19 -16.22 -26.01
N GLY A 486 -46.13 -16.57 -24.72
CA GLY A 486 -47.35 -16.75 -23.87
C GLY A 486 -47.77 -18.20 -23.64
N HIS A 487 -47.37 -19.16 -24.50
CA HIS A 487 -47.71 -20.60 -24.38
C HIS A 487 -46.47 -21.47 -24.11
N ARG A 488 -45.40 -20.91 -23.55
CA ARG A 488 -44.12 -21.61 -23.39
C ARG A 488 -43.97 -22.37 -22.06
N ALA A 489 -44.87 -22.14 -21.09
CA ALA A 489 -44.70 -22.75 -19.76
C ALA A 489 -44.81 -24.28 -19.82
N GLU A 490 -45.83 -24.83 -20.50
CA GLU A 490 -45.99 -26.26 -20.64
C GLU A 490 -44.84 -26.89 -21.47
N TRP A 491 -44.44 -26.24 -22.54
CA TRP A 491 -43.32 -26.64 -23.38
C TRP A 491 -41.99 -26.69 -22.57
N HIS A 492 -41.71 -25.71 -21.75
CA HIS A 492 -40.58 -25.70 -20.85
C HIS A 492 -40.64 -26.85 -19.85
N GLN A 493 -41.85 -27.12 -19.31
CA GLN A 493 -42.03 -28.27 -18.40
C GLN A 493 -41.74 -29.60 -19.10
N GLN A 494 -42.24 -29.82 -20.31
CA GLN A 494 -41.99 -31.02 -21.10
C GLN A 494 -40.48 -31.21 -21.39
N ILE A 495 -39.76 -30.13 -21.75
CA ILE A 495 -38.29 -30.21 -21.93
C ILE A 495 -37.61 -30.58 -20.62
N THR A 496 -38.03 -29.96 -19.49
CA THR A 496 -37.48 -30.24 -18.17
C THR A 496 -37.69 -31.68 -17.78
N ASP A 497 -38.88 -32.25 -18.00
CA ASP A 497 -39.22 -33.63 -17.68
C ASP A 497 -38.43 -34.64 -18.53
N VAL A 498 -38.23 -34.35 -19.82
CA VAL A 498 -37.38 -35.16 -20.69
C VAL A 498 -35.92 -35.11 -20.27
N ASN A 499 -35.41 -33.91 -19.96
CA ASN A 499 -34.05 -33.74 -19.44
C ASN A 499 -33.86 -34.51 -18.14
N GLN A 500 -34.80 -34.41 -17.19
CA GLN A 500 -34.74 -35.12 -15.91
C GLN A 500 -34.72 -36.62 -16.07
N ARG A 501 -35.57 -37.18 -16.96
CA ARG A 501 -35.58 -38.61 -17.28
C ARG A 501 -34.27 -39.08 -17.91
N MET A 502 -33.66 -38.31 -18.80
CA MET A 502 -32.35 -38.64 -19.36
C MET A 502 -31.24 -38.49 -18.31
N SER A 503 -31.25 -37.38 -17.53
CA SER A 503 -30.26 -37.08 -16.50
C SER A 503 -30.24 -38.12 -15.37
N SER A 504 -31.39 -38.75 -15.04
CA SER A 504 -31.45 -39.86 -14.06
C SER A 504 -30.69 -41.13 -14.51
N ARG A 505 -30.42 -41.28 -15.81
CA ARG A 505 -29.63 -42.38 -16.38
C ARG A 505 -28.12 -42.10 -16.44
N LEU A 506 -27.69 -40.92 -15.98
CA LEU A 506 -26.30 -40.44 -16.01
C LEU A 506 -25.61 -40.51 -14.63
N THR A 507 -26.05 -41.40 -13.74
CA THR A 507 -25.53 -41.47 -12.35
C THR A 507 -24.03 -41.75 -12.35
N SER A 508 -23.54 -42.72 -13.09
CA SER A 508 -22.11 -43.04 -13.19
C SER A 508 -21.28 -41.90 -13.77
N VAL A 509 -21.79 -41.26 -14.84
CA VAL A 509 -21.11 -40.11 -15.44
C VAL A 509 -21.07 -38.93 -14.47
N ARG A 510 -22.12 -38.72 -13.69
CA ARG A 510 -22.18 -37.68 -12.65
C ARG A 510 -21.15 -37.94 -11.55
N GLU A 511 -21.04 -39.15 -11.06
CA GLU A 511 -20.07 -39.57 -10.05
C GLU A 511 -18.64 -39.41 -10.53
N GLU A 512 -18.33 -39.80 -11.77
CA GLU A 512 -17.03 -39.61 -12.40
C GLU A 512 -16.65 -38.14 -12.50
N LEU A 513 -17.57 -37.28 -12.99
CA LEU A 513 -17.32 -35.84 -13.11
C LEU A 513 -17.16 -35.16 -11.73
N GLU A 514 -17.90 -35.63 -10.73
CA GLU A 514 -17.76 -35.10 -9.37
C GLU A 514 -16.43 -35.52 -8.74
N ALA A 515 -16.02 -36.79 -8.91
CA ALA A 515 -14.72 -37.27 -8.44
C ALA A 515 -13.56 -36.51 -9.11
N GLU A 516 -13.67 -36.23 -10.43
CA GLU A 516 -12.67 -35.46 -11.15
C GLU A 516 -12.67 -33.97 -10.69
N ARG A 517 -13.85 -33.41 -10.44
CA ARG A 517 -13.98 -32.05 -9.90
C ARG A 517 -13.30 -31.91 -8.54
N VAL A 518 -13.49 -32.87 -7.65
CA VAL A 518 -12.87 -32.88 -6.32
C VAL A 518 -11.34 -32.96 -6.44
N ARG A 519 -10.83 -33.86 -7.31
CA ARG A 519 -9.37 -33.93 -7.56
C ARG A 519 -8.81 -32.65 -8.13
N LEU A 520 -9.50 -32.05 -9.10
CA LEU A 520 -9.08 -30.81 -9.75
C LEU A 520 -9.18 -29.60 -8.80
N ASP A 521 -10.16 -29.58 -7.90
CA ASP A 521 -10.29 -28.51 -6.91
C ASP A 521 -9.11 -28.54 -5.92
N GLY A 522 -8.65 -29.71 -5.52
CA GLY A 522 -7.40 -29.86 -4.74
C GLY A 522 -6.20 -29.28 -5.47
N ARG A 523 -5.98 -29.70 -6.73
CA ARG A 523 -4.88 -29.17 -7.57
C ARG A 523 -5.00 -27.67 -7.81
N ARG A 524 -6.21 -27.16 -7.98
CA ARG A 524 -6.48 -25.73 -8.15
C ARG A 524 -6.08 -24.93 -6.91
N ARG A 525 -6.43 -25.42 -5.71
CA ARG A 525 -6.01 -24.78 -4.46
C ARG A 525 -4.49 -24.72 -4.33
N GLU A 526 -3.80 -25.81 -4.62
CA GLU A 526 -2.33 -25.82 -4.62
C GLU A 526 -1.75 -24.85 -5.65
N ALA A 527 -2.27 -24.87 -6.89
CA ALA A 527 -1.84 -23.95 -7.94
C ALA A 527 -2.03 -22.47 -7.56
N MET A 528 -3.14 -22.15 -6.86
CA MET A 528 -3.36 -20.79 -6.34
C MET A 528 -2.32 -20.39 -5.30
N ILE A 529 -1.80 -21.32 -4.50
CA ILE A 529 -0.72 -21.06 -3.55
C ILE A 529 0.59 -20.83 -4.31
N TRP A 530 0.98 -21.74 -5.20
CA TRP A 530 2.21 -21.59 -5.98
C TRP A 530 2.26 -20.31 -6.82
N ASN A 531 1.13 -19.90 -7.38
CA ASN A 531 1.01 -18.73 -8.25
C ASN A 531 0.53 -17.48 -7.52
N SER A 532 0.56 -17.45 -6.17
CA SER A 532 0.25 -16.25 -5.40
C SER A 532 1.45 -15.30 -5.39
N ARG A 533 1.20 -14.04 -5.69
CA ARG A 533 2.19 -12.96 -5.54
C ARG A 533 2.27 -12.39 -4.10
N GLU A 534 1.38 -12.82 -3.22
CA GLU A 534 1.18 -12.22 -1.89
C GLU A 534 2.01 -12.90 -0.79
N HIS A 535 2.87 -13.86 -1.13
CA HIS A 535 3.82 -14.41 -0.17
C HIS A 535 4.80 -13.35 0.30
N SER A 536 5.17 -13.38 1.59
CA SER A 536 6.22 -12.51 2.11
C SER A 536 7.53 -12.71 1.34
N PHE A 537 8.24 -11.61 1.05
CA PHE A 537 9.57 -11.71 0.41
C PHE A 537 10.53 -12.59 1.23
N SER A 538 10.35 -12.63 2.56
CA SER A 538 11.23 -13.36 3.47
C SER A 538 11.22 -14.88 3.29
N VAL A 539 10.19 -15.43 2.62
CA VAL A 539 10.10 -16.89 2.37
C VAL A 539 10.79 -17.33 1.09
N TYR A 540 11.22 -16.41 0.23
CA TYR A 540 11.93 -16.73 -1.00
C TYR A 540 13.42 -16.94 -0.76
N PRO A 541 14.11 -17.73 -1.59
CA PRO A 541 15.57 -17.70 -1.64
C PRO A 541 16.07 -16.32 -2.08
N LEU A 542 17.13 -15.82 -1.46
CA LEU A 542 17.62 -14.47 -1.70
C LEU A 542 18.02 -14.25 -3.17
N ASP A 543 18.87 -15.15 -3.70
CA ASP A 543 19.37 -15.04 -5.07
C ASP A 543 18.23 -15.12 -6.11
N TYR A 544 17.21 -15.95 -5.85
CA TYR A 544 16.06 -16.08 -6.73
C TYR A 544 15.31 -14.76 -6.92
N LEU A 545 15.11 -13.99 -5.83
CA LEU A 545 14.46 -12.67 -5.93
C LEU A 545 15.39 -11.63 -6.54
N THR A 546 16.65 -11.59 -6.13
CA THR A 546 17.60 -10.57 -6.62
C THR A 546 17.88 -10.73 -8.10
N ASP A 547 18.02 -11.96 -8.61
CA ASP A 547 18.17 -12.24 -10.03
C ASP A 547 16.93 -11.81 -10.83
N ALA A 548 15.73 -12.09 -10.31
CA ALA A 548 14.49 -11.61 -10.94
C ALA A 548 14.44 -10.08 -10.99
N TYR A 549 14.84 -9.40 -9.91
CA TYR A 549 14.84 -7.94 -9.85
C TYR A 549 15.87 -7.32 -10.80
N GLN A 550 17.06 -7.87 -10.90
CA GLN A 550 18.09 -7.41 -11.84
C GLN A 550 17.61 -7.50 -13.29
N ARG A 551 16.99 -8.63 -13.68
CA ARG A 551 16.40 -8.79 -15.02
C ARG A 551 15.30 -7.77 -15.28
N MET A 552 14.38 -7.56 -14.35
CA MET A 552 13.28 -6.61 -14.49
C MET A 552 13.76 -5.15 -14.57
N LEU A 553 14.76 -4.77 -13.76
CA LEU A 553 15.36 -3.43 -13.81
C LEU A 553 16.12 -3.20 -15.11
N GLY A 554 16.82 -4.21 -15.63
CA GLY A 554 17.48 -4.15 -16.94
C GLY A 554 16.50 -3.99 -18.09
N SER A 555 15.35 -4.64 -18.05
CA SER A 555 14.31 -4.54 -19.11
C SER A 555 13.47 -3.26 -19.03
N SER A 556 13.53 -2.52 -17.92
CA SER A 556 12.77 -1.28 -17.69
C SER A 556 13.56 -0.01 -18.06
N LEU A 557 14.79 -0.16 -18.52
CA LEU A 557 15.64 0.90 -19.08
C LEU A 557 15.31 1.08 -20.58
#